data_14c3cbcd0491041e57078885eca6787a
#
_entry.id   14c3cbcd0491041e57078885eca6787a
#
_cell.length_a   1.000
_cell.length_b   1.000
_cell.length_c   1.000
_cell.angle_alpha   90.00
_cell.angle_beta   90.00
_cell.angle_gamma   90.00
#
_symmetry.space_group_name_H-M   'P 1'
#
loop_
_entity.id
_entity.type
_entity.pdbx_description
1 polymer ?
#
loop_
_entity_poly.entity_id
_entity_poly.type
_entity_poly.pdbx_seq_one_letter_code
_entity_poly.pdbx_strand_id
1 'polypeptide(L)'
;MLVARDQERLAVLADDLATSYGVQSEVLVADLSQRDGMAVVEARLSDASRPVDLVVNNAGFGLKRRFLDNDVEQEQAALDVLVTAVMRLTHAALGPMTARGSGGIINVASVAAYQPRGSYSAAKAWVTTFGAWAAQEYGEQGVRIMTLCPGFTRTEFHARMDVRREAVPRPLWLDVDRVVDEALADWDAGKPLSIPSKRYKAIATLSRHLPTSVLHRFQSLGRR
;
A
#
# COMPACT_ATOMS: atom_id res chain seq x y z
N MET A 1 -13.95 -8.62 2.89
CA MET A 1 -14.47 -7.48 2.07
C MET A 1 -13.46 -7.13 0.99
N LEU A 2 -13.92 -6.95 -0.24
CA LEU A 2 -13.12 -6.56 -1.40
C LEU A 2 -13.56 -5.15 -1.84
N VAL A 3 -12.60 -4.21 -1.99
CA VAL A 3 -12.88 -2.82 -2.33
C VAL A 3 -12.10 -2.42 -3.58
N ALA A 4 -12.77 -2.03 -4.64
CA ALA A 4 -12.19 -1.44 -5.85
C ALA A 4 -13.25 -0.70 -6.67
N ARG A 5 -12.85 -0.08 -7.79
CA ARG A 5 -13.75 0.63 -8.71
C ARG A 5 -14.46 -0.29 -9.72
N ASP A 6 -13.82 -1.40 -10.03
CA ASP A 6 -14.24 -2.32 -11.09
C ASP A 6 -15.11 -3.44 -10.48
N GLN A 7 -16.42 -3.28 -10.64
CA GLN A 7 -17.41 -4.22 -10.10
C GLN A 7 -17.27 -5.63 -10.70
N GLU A 8 -17.00 -5.72 -12.00
CA GLU A 8 -16.91 -7.03 -12.69
C GLU A 8 -15.68 -7.81 -12.17
N ARG A 9 -14.53 -7.14 -12.05
CA ARG A 9 -13.33 -7.76 -11.50
C ARG A 9 -13.50 -8.17 -10.04
N LEU A 10 -14.22 -7.38 -9.25
CA LEU A 10 -14.53 -7.73 -7.87
C LEU A 10 -15.42 -8.96 -7.77
N ALA A 11 -16.43 -9.07 -8.65
CA ALA A 11 -17.32 -10.22 -8.70
C ALA A 11 -16.55 -11.50 -9.08
N VAL A 12 -15.74 -11.44 -10.13
CA VAL A 12 -14.88 -12.58 -10.54
C VAL A 12 -13.97 -13.01 -9.40
N LEU A 13 -13.31 -12.07 -8.70
CA LEU A 13 -12.44 -12.41 -7.59
C LEU A 13 -13.22 -13.01 -6.42
N ALA A 14 -14.44 -12.52 -6.15
CA ALA A 14 -15.30 -13.08 -5.10
C ALA A 14 -15.69 -14.52 -5.40
N ASP A 15 -16.03 -14.82 -6.64
CA ASP A 15 -16.36 -16.18 -7.10
C ASP A 15 -15.13 -17.11 -7.02
N ASP A 16 -13.97 -16.64 -7.44
CA ASP A 16 -12.73 -17.41 -7.35
C ASP A 16 -12.39 -17.75 -5.88
N LEU A 17 -12.53 -16.79 -4.96
CA LEU A 17 -12.29 -17.02 -3.54
C LEU A 17 -13.33 -18.01 -2.95
N ALA A 18 -14.59 -17.90 -3.34
CA ALA A 18 -15.62 -18.83 -2.90
C ALA A 18 -15.37 -20.25 -3.39
N THR A 19 -15.00 -20.39 -4.67
CA THR A 19 -14.78 -21.69 -5.31
C THR A 19 -13.51 -22.37 -4.83
N SER A 20 -12.42 -21.61 -4.71
CA SER A 20 -11.09 -22.16 -4.38
C SER A 20 -10.86 -22.36 -2.89
N TYR A 21 -11.48 -21.53 -2.05
CA TYR A 21 -11.20 -21.50 -0.61
C TYR A 21 -12.45 -21.55 0.27
N GLY A 22 -13.67 -21.58 -0.30
CA GLY A 22 -14.92 -21.59 0.47
C GLY A 22 -15.19 -20.28 1.24
N VAL A 23 -14.54 -19.17 0.87
CA VAL A 23 -14.62 -17.88 1.59
C VAL A 23 -15.69 -17.00 0.95
N GLN A 24 -16.63 -16.51 1.76
CA GLN A 24 -17.59 -15.52 1.31
C GLN A 24 -16.97 -14.11 1.31
N SER A 25 -17.16 -13.39 0.21
CA SER A 25 -16.64 -12.05 0.01
C SER A 25 -17.76 -11.01 -0.05
N GLU A 26 -17.67 -9.98 0.78
CA GLU A 26 -18.46 -8.75 0.64
C GLU A 26 -17.78 -7.87 -0.43
N VAL A 27 -18.50 -7.54 -1.50
CA VAL A 27 -18.01 -6.65 -2.56
C VAL A 27 -18.51 -5.23 -2.30
N LEU A 28 -17.59 -4.26 -2.25
CA LEU A 28 -17.88 -2.85 -2.06
C LEU A 28 -17.23 -2.03 -3.19
N VAL A 29 -18.05 -1.57 -4.13
CA VAL A 29 -17.57 -0.76 -5.25
C VAL A 29 -17.34 0.68 -4.78
N ALA A 30 -16.09 1.14 -4.81
CA ALA A 30 -15.73 2.49 -4.37
C ALA A 30 -14.50 3.01 -5.11
N ASP A 31 -14.55 4.28 -5.52
CA ASP A 31 -13.39 5.01 -6.02
C ASP A 31 -12.72 5.79 -4.88
N LEU A 32 -11.59 5.33 -4.43
CA LEU A 32 -10.83 5.95 -3.33
C LEU A 32 -10.12 7.26 -3.73
N SER A 33 -10.22 7.70 -4.98
CA SER A 33 -9.83 9.06 -5.37
C SER A 33 -10.95 10.09 -5.15
N GLN A 34 -12.16 9.61 -4.79
CA GLN A 34 -13.35 10.44 -4.58
C GLN A 34 -13.78 10.40 -3.12
N ARG A 35 -14.24 11.55 -2.62
CA ARG A 35 -14.69 11.67 -1.22
C ARG A 35 -15.84 10.72 -0.88
N ASP A 36 -16.82 10.63 -1.78
CA ASP A 36 -17.98 9.77 -1.57
C ASP A 36 -17.59 8.29 -1.55
N GLY A 37 -16.67 7.88 -2.44
CA GLY A 37 -16.12 6.53 -2.43
C GLY A 37 -15.36 6.20 -1.14
N MET A 38 -14.53 7.12 -0.63
CA MET A 38 -13.90 6.95 0.67
C MET A 38 -14.93 6.85 1.79
N ALA A 39 -15.95 7.73 1.81
CA ALA A 39 -16.97 7.76 2.86
C ALA A 39 -17.74 6.45 2.98
N VAL A 40 -18.05 5.78 1.87
CA VAL A 40 -18.70 4.47 1.88
C VAL A 40 -17.84 3.42 2.59
N VAL A 41 -16.53 3.40 2.31
CA VAL A 41 -15.62 2.45 2.96
C VAL A 41 -15.40 2.81 4.43
N GLU A 42 -15.28 4.09 4.75
CA GLU A 42 -15.18 4.58 6.14
C GLU A 42 -16.38 4.14 6.99
N ALA A 43 -17.60 4.33 6.45
CA ALA A 43 -18.82 3.91 7.13
C ALA A 43 -18.82 2.40 7.42
N ARG A 44 -18.36 1.59 6.45
CA ARG A 44 -18.24 0.13 6.63
C ARG A 44 -17.18 -0.26 7.66
N LEU A 45 -16.03 0.43 7.69
CA LEU A 45 -14.95 0.17 8.65
C LEU A 45 -15.33 0.60 10.08
N SER A 46 -16.14 1.63 10.21
CA SER A 46 -16.62 2.16 11.49
C SER A 46 -17.80 1.36 12.09
N ASP A 47 -18.36 0.39 11.34
CA ASP A 47 -19.49 -0.41 11.79
C ASP A 47 -19.05 -1.46 12.83
N ALA A 48 -19.23 -1.14 14.10
CA ALA A 48 -18.87 -2.01 15.21
C ALA A 48 -19.72 -3.29 15.28
N SER A 49 -20.88 -3.34 14.61
CA SER A 49 -21.73 -4.55 14.57
C SER A 49 -21.19 -5.62 13.61
N ARG A 50 -20.33 -5.20 12.66
CA ARG A 50 -19.65 -6.08 11.70
C ARG A 50 -18.14 -5.80 11.70
N PRO A 51 -17.44 -6.17 12.77
CA PRO A 51 -16.05 -5.78 12.97
C PRO A 51 -15.13 -6.29 11.84
N VAL A 52 -14.15 -5.46 11.49
CA VAL A 52 -13.09 -5.82 10.56
C VAL A 52 -11.82 -6.06 11.37
N ASP A 53 -11.27 -7.27 11.30
CA ASP A 53 -10.10 -7.65 12.09
C ASP A 53 -8.78 -7.22 11.45
N LEU A 54 -8.73 -7.18 10.10
CA LEU A 54 -7.54 -6.75 9.36
C LEU A 54 -7.94 -5.86 8.19
N VAL A 55 -7.36 -4.67 8.14
CA VAL A 55 -7.43 -3.77 6.99
C VAL A 55 -6.12 -3.80 6.22
N VAL A 56 -6.19 -4.01 4.91
CA VAL A 56 -5.02 -3.89 4.03
C VAL A 56 -5.22 -2.71 3.10
N ASN A 57 -4.57 -1.59 3.40
CA ASN A 57 -4.54 -0.40 2.54
C ASN A 57 -3.56 -0.64 1.39
N ASN A 58 -4.02 -1.36 0.36
CA ASN A 58 -3.22 -1.77 -0.79
C ASN A 58 -3.49 -0.94 -2.04
N ALA A 59 -4.63 -0.26 -2.13
CA ALA A 59 -4.99 0.52 -3.30
C ALA A 59 -3.88 1.54 -3.65
N GLY A 60 -3.55 1.63 -4.93
CA GLY A 60 -2.53 2.55 -5.38
C GLY A 60 -2.23 2.43 -6.86
N PHE A 61 -1.74 3.52 -7.42
CA PHE A 61 -1.23 3.57 -8.78
C PHE A 61 -0.10 4.58 -8.87
N GLY A 62 0.68 4.53 -9.92
CA GLY A 62 1.70 5.52 -10.23
C GLY A 62 1.35 6.27 -11.50
N LEU A 63 1.88 7.48 -11.65
CA LEU A 63 1.72 8.29 -12.84
C LEU A 63 2.86 8.03 -13.82
N LYS A 64 2.54 8.05 -15.12
CA LYS A 64 3.47 7.67 -16.20
C LYS A 64 4.47 8.77 -16.52
N ARG A 65 4.05 10.04 -16.44
CA ARG A 65 4.80 11.21 -16.87
C ARG A 65 5.57 11.86 -15.72
N ARG A 66 6.37 12.86 -16.02
CA ARG A 66 7.00 13.72 -15.02
C ARG A 66 5.95 14.62 -14.39
N PHE A 67 6.22 15.12 -13.19
CA PHE A 67 5.28 15.92 -12.41
C PHE A 67 4.62 17.08 -13.19
N LEU A 68 5.40 17.86 -13.94
CA LEU A 68 4.87 18.96 -14.74
C LEU A 68 4.16 18.54 -16.04
N ASP A 69 4.37 17.29 -16.47
CA ASP A 69 3.76 16.76 -17.70
C ASP A 69 2.42 16.06 -17.41
N ASN A 70 2.09 15.86 -16.13
CA ASN A 70 0.80 15.37 -15.68
C ASN A 70 -0.17 16.56 -15.52
N ASP A 71 -1.45 16.28 -15.69
CA ASP A 71 -2.49 17.17 -15.20
C ASP A 71 -2.45 17.21 -13.67
N VAL A 72 -2.64 18.37 -13.06
CA VAL A 72 -2.65 18.55 -11.60
C VAL A 72 -3.74 17.69 -10.94
N GLU A 73 -4.88 17.50 -11.61
CA GLU A 73 -5.96 16.65 -11.12
C GLU A 73 -5.55 15.14 -11.08
N GLN A 74 -4.66 14.72 -11.98
CA GLN A 74 -4.10 13.36 -11.92
C GLN A 74 -3.14 13.20 -10.73
N GLU A 75 -2.33 14.22 -10.43
CA GLU A 75 -1.46 14.24 -9.24
C GLU A 75 -2.30 14.27 -7.96
N GLN A 76 -3.39 15.07 -7.94
CA GLN A 76 -4.33 15.12 -6.81
C GLN A 76 -5.01 13.77 -6.59
N ALA A 77 -5.56 13.15 -7.64
CA ALA A 77 -6.17 11.82 -7.55
C ALA A 77 -5.18 10.75 -7.05
N ALA A 78 -3.91 10.84 -7.47
CA ALA A 78 -2.88 9.96 -6.95
C ALA A 78 -2.61 10.20 -5.46
N LEU A 79 -2.54 11.46 -5.02
CA LEU A 79 -2.38 11.83 -3.63
C LEU A 79 -3.58 11.34 -2.78
N ASP A 80 -4.80 11.49 -3.32
CA ASP A 80 -6.01 11.05 -2.65
C ASP A 80 -6.02 9.55 -2.40
N VAL A 81 -5.64 8.72 -3.37
CA VAL A 81 -5.57 7.26 -3.18
C VAL A 81 -4.38 6.86 -2.31
N LEU A 82 -3.19 7.44 -2.55
CA LEU A 82 -1.95 6.99 -1.92
C LEU A 82 -1.77 7.48 -0.48
N VAL A 83 -2.41 8.60 -0.11
CA VAL A 83 -2.24 9.26 1.20
C VAL A 83 -3.59 9.47 1.88
N THR A 84 -4.49 10.23 1.26
CA THR A 84 -5.75 10.63 1.89
C THR A 84 -6.61 9.41 2.25
N ALA A 85 -6.77 8.46 1.33
CA ALA A 85 -7.50 7.22 1.59
C ALA A 85 -6.83 6.39 2.71
N VAL A 86 -5.50 6.21 2.67
CA VAL A 86 -4.78 5.48 3.73
C VAL A 86 -5.02 6.11 5.10
N MET A 87 -4.92 7.43 5.21
CA MET A 87 -5.17 8.16 6.46
C MET A 87 -6.61 7.97 6.94
N ARG A 88 -7.58 8.20 6.07
CA ARG A 88 -9.00 8.17 6.41
C ARG A 88 -9.50 6.78 6.76
N LEU A 89 -9.13 5.77 5.97
CA LEU A 89 -9.53 4.38 6.23
C LEU A 89 -8.84 3.82 7.49
N THR A 90 -7.59 4.19 7.74
CA THR A 90 -6.91 3.87 9.00
C THR A 90 -7.65 4.52 10.18
N HIS A 91 -8.01 5.80 10.08
CA HIS A 91 -8.76 6.50 11.14
C HIS A 91 -10.12 5.84 11.41
N ALA A 92 -10.88 5.50 10.36
CA ALA A 92 -12.18 4.85 10.49
C ALA A 92 -12.09 3.46 11.14
N ALA A 93 -11.05 2.70 10.82
CA ALA A 93 -10.82 1.37 11.39
C ALA A 93 -10.34 1.42 12.86
N LEU A 94 -9.51 2.41 13.20
CA LEU A 94 -8.92 2.53 14.53
C LEU A 94 -9.97 2.71 15.63
N GLY A 95 -11.04 3.47 15.41
CA GLY A 95 -12.08 3.69 16.41
C GLY A 95 -12.63 2.37 16.99
N PRO A 96 -13.28 1.52 16.19
CA PRO A 96 -13.79 0.24 16.68
C PRO A 96 -12.69 -0.76 17.08
N MET A 97 -11.49 -0.71 16.47
CA MET A 97 -10.38 -1.60 16.83
C MET A 97 -9.85 -1.29 18.25
N THR A 98 -9.59 -0.02 18.55
CA THR A 98 -9.13 0.39 19.88
C THR A 98 -10.21 0.16 20.95
N ALA A 99 -11.49 0.44 20.64
CA ALA A 99 -12.59 0.22 21.56
C ALA A 99 -12.72 -1.27 21.99
N ARG A 100 -12.39 -2.23 21.10
CA ARG A 100 -12.41 -3.66 21.44
C ARG A 100 -11.05 -4.22 21.87
N GLY A 101 -9.98 -3.41 21.85
CA GLY A 101 -8.63 -3.83 22.22
C GLY A 101 -7.99 -4.82 21.22
N SER A 102 -8.48 -4.91 19.99
CA SER A 102 -7.95 -5.85 18.99
C SER A 102 -8.20 -5.39 17.57
N GLY A 103 -7.21 -5.61 16.69
CA GLY A 103 -7.32 -5.29 15.26
C GLY A 103 -5.97 -5.24 14.59
N GLY A 104 -6.00 -5.10 13.27
CA GLY A 104 -4.79 -5.03 12.47
C GLY A 104 -4.91 -4.14 11.25
N ILE A 105 -3.83 -3.46 10.90
CA ILE A 105 -3.74 -2.62 9.69
C ILE A 105 -2.41 -2.85 9.00
N ILE A 106 -2.45 -3.20 7.72
CA ILE A 106 -1.27 -3.25 6.85
C ILE A 106 -1.37 -2.12 5.84
N ASN A 107 -0.42 -1.17 5.91
CA ASN A 107 -0.31 -0.08 4.97
C ASN A 107 0.75 -0.40 3.91
N VAL A 108 0.34 -0.55 2.64
CA VAL A 108 1.26 -0.84 1.55
C VAL A 108 1.93 0.44 1.05
N ALA A 109 3.16 0.64 1.48
CA ALA A 109 4.05 1.69 1.01
C ALA A 109 4.87 1.21 -0.21
N SER A 110 6.17 1.46 -0.24
CA SER A 110 7.12 0.99 -1.27
C SER A 110 8.55 1.28 -0.81
N VAL A 111 9.54 0.55 -1.30
CA VAL A 111 10.95 0.95 -1.18
C VAL A 111 11.26 2.30 -1.86
N ALA A 112 10.40 2.77 -2.75
CA ALA A 112 10.47 4.10 -3.33
C ALA A 112 10.36 5.22 -2.27
N ALA A 113 9.79 4.94 -1.10
CA ALA A 113 9.71 5.85 0.05
C ALA A 113 11.09 6.35 0.52
N TYR A 114 12.12 5.55 0.29
CA TYR A 114 13.50 5.86 0.71
C TYR A 114 14.32 6.62 -0.33
N GLN A 115 13.70 7.00 -1.44
CA GLN A 115 14.36 7.69 -2.55
C GLN A 115 13.54 8.90 -3.02
N PRO A 116 14.12 10.10 -3.17
CA PRO A 116 13.41 11.29 -3.64
C PRO A 116 13.17 11.19 -5.17
N ARG A 117 12.10 10.52 -5.60
CA ARG A 117 11.83 10.20 -7.01
C ARG A 117 10.51 10.77 -7.55
N GLY A 118 9.98 11.83 -6.96
CA GLY A 118 8.74 12.50 -7.37
C GLY A 118 7.61 12.28 -6.38
N SER A 119 6.40 12.70 -6.77
CA SER A 119 5.18 12.71 -5.94
C SER A 119 4.83 11.32 -5.38
N TYR A 120 4.95 10.27 -6.18
CA TYR A 120 4.73 8.89 -5.71
C TYR A 120 5.65 8.52 -4.53
N SER A 121 6.95 8.84 -4.64
CA SER A 121 7.90 8.55 -3.55
C SER A 121 7.60 9.36 -2.30
N ALA A 122 7.21 10.63 -2.46
CA ALA A 122 6.79 11.48 -1.35
C ALA A 122 5.54 10.93 -0.65
N ALA A 123 4.53 10.48 -1.42
CA ALA A 123 3.34 9.85 -0.88
C ALA A 123 3.67 8.56 -0.10
N LYS A 124 4.53 7.70 -0.65
CA LYS A 124 4.95 6.46 0.02
C LYS A 124 5.85 6.70 1.24
N ALA A 125 6.64 7.79 1.24
CA ALA A 125 7.39 8.24 2.42
C ALA A 125 6.44 8.71 3.54
N TRP A 126 5.38 9.44 3.20
CA TRP A 126 4.33 9.81 4.14
C TRP A 126 3.70 8.56 4.79
N VAL A 127 3.29 7.56 4.00
CA VAL A 127 2.73 6.30 4.50
C VAL A 127 3.70 5.59 5.44
N THR A 128 5.00 5.60 5.10
CA THR A 128 6.02 4.94 5.93
C THR A 128 6.19 5.63 7.27
N THR A 129 6.24 6.96 7.29
CA THR A 129 6.37 7.75 8.53
C THR A 129 5.11 7.66 9.38
N PHE A 130 3.93 7.80 8.75
CA PHE A 130 2.63 7.67 9.41
C PHE A 130 2.46 6.29 10.04
N GLY A 131 2.78 5.22 9.29
CA GLY A 131 2.66 3.85 9.78
C GLY A 131 3.60 3.55 10.96
N ALA A 132 4.82 4.09 10.93
CA ALA A 132 5.76 3.92 12.04
C ALA A 132 5.27 4.61 13.32
N TRP A 133 4.74 5.82 13.21
CA TRP A 133 4.11 6.53 14.33
C TRP A 133 2.87 5.77 14.84
N ALA A 134 1.96 5.40 13.94
CA ALA A 134 0.71 4.75 14.31
C ALA A 134 0.94 3.37 14.98
N ALA A 135 1.97 2.64 14.57
CA ALA A 135 2.33 1.36 15.19
C ALA A 135 2.75 1.52 16.67
N GLN A 136 3.42 2.63 17.01
CA GLN A 136 3.77 2.93 18.42
C GLN A 136 2.55 3.40 19.21
N GLU A 137 1.78 4.33 18.65
CA GLU A 137 0.65 4.97 19.33
C GLU A 137 -0.48 3.98 19.66
N TYR A 138 -0.81 3.08 18.74
CA TYR A 138 -1.96 2.18 18.88
C TYR A 138 -1.58 0.74 19.28
N GLY A 139 -0.30 0.41 19.31
CA GLY A 139 0.20 -0.91 19.71
C GLY A 139 -0.21 -1.28 21.14
N GLU A 140 -0.08 -0.35 22.08
CA GLU A 140 -0.49 -0.52 23.48
C GLU A 140 -2.01 -0.62 23.67
N GLN A 141 -2.78 -0.16 22.66
CA GLN A 141 -4.24 -0.24 22.62
C GLN A 141 -4.74 -1.53 21.92
N GLY A 142 -3.86 -2.51 21.69
CA GLY A 142 -4.19 -3.78 21.09
C GLY A 142 -4.35 -3.78 19.56
N VAL A 143 -3.98 -2.69 18.88
CA VAL A 143 -4.06 -2.61 17.41
C VAL A 143 -2.67 -2.73 16.79
N ARG A 144 -2.47 -3.81 16.03
CA ARG A 144 -1.21 -4.02 15.30
C ARG A 144 -1.22 -3.26 13.98
N ILE A 145 -0.18 -2.45 13.75
CA ILE A 145 -0.01 -1.74 12.47
C ILE A 145 1.33 -2.10 11.87
N MET A 146 1.33 -2.52 10.60
CA MET A 146 2.53 -2.81 9.84
C MET A 146 2.56 -2.00 8.55
N THR A 147 3.72 -1.44 8.24
CA THR A 147 4.00 -0.85 6.92
C THR A 147 4.74 -1.85 6.06
N LEU A 148 4.15 -2.22 4.92
CA LEU A 148 4.76 -3.09 3.92
C LEU A 148 5.40 -2.24 2.82
N CYS A 149 6.70 -2.40 2.60
CA CYS A 149 7.48 -1.68 1.60
C CYS A 149 8.03 -2.64 0.51
N PRO A 150 7.21 -3.05 -0.48
CA PRO A 150 7.69 -3.91 -1.56
C PRO A 150 8.69 -3.20 -2.46
N GLY A 151 9.57 -3.99 -3.09
CA GLY A 151 10.35 -3.58 -4.25
C GLY A 151 9.57 -3.70 -5.55
N PHE A 152 10.30 -3.75 -6.68
CA PHE A 152 9.69 -4.05 -7.98
C PHE A 152 9.07 -5.46 -7.95
N THR A 153 7.75 -5.52 -7.98
CA THR A 153 6.97 -6.76 -7.91
C THR A 153 6.27 -7.01 -9.24
N ARG A 154 6.27 -8.24 -9.73
CA ARG A 154 5.64 -8.63 -11.01
C ARG A 154 4.13 -8.62 -10.90
N THR A 155 3.53 -7.45 -11.09
CA THR A 155 2.08 -7.20 -11.07
C THR A 155 1.67 -6.38 -12.28
N GLU A 156 0.39 -6.14 -12.45
CA GLU A 156 -0.14 -5.19 -13.43
C GLU A 156 0.24 -3.73 -13.11
N PHE A 157 0.68 -3.43 -11.89
CA PHE A 157 1.01 -2.07 -11.45
C PHE A 157 2.04 -1.38 -12.36
N HIS A 158 3.13 -2.08 -12.68
CA HIS A 158 4.19 -1.53 -13.54
C HIS A 158 3.77 -1.45 -15.01
N ALA A 159 2.94 -2.41 -15.48
CA ALA A 159 2.40 -2.37 -16.83
C ALA A 159 1.47 -1.15 -17.02
N ARG A 160 0.66 -0.82 -16.02
CA ARG A 160 -0.21 0.36 -16.04
C ARG A 160 0.55 1.68 -16.05
N MET A 161 1.81 1.69 -15.61
CA MET A 161 2.70 2.85 -15.64
C MET A 161 3.58 2.92 -16.89
N ASP A 162 3.40 2.04 -17.88
CA ASP A 162 4.28 1.87 -19.05
C ASP A 162 5.77 1.66 -18.69
N VAL A 163 6.05 1.17 -17.49
CA VAL A 163 7.41 0.80 -17.10
C VAL A 163 7.79 -0.46 -17.86
N ARG A 164 8.73 -0.33 -18.79
CA ARG A 164 9.27 -1.48 -19.52
C ARG A 164 9.99 -2.40 -18.54
N ARG A 165 9.70 -3.69 -18.61
CA ARG A 165 10.34 -4.69 -17.71
C ARG A 165 11.86 -4.67 -17.83
N GLU A 166 12.37 -4.36 -19.03
CA GLU A 166 13.79 -4.27 -19.35
C GLU A 166 14.49 -3.06 -18.70
N ALA A 167 13.72 -2.02 -18.33
CA ALA A 167 14.27 -0.85 -17.64
C ALA A 167 14.69 -1.13 -16.19
N VAL A 168 14.30 -2.29 -15.66
CA VAL A 168 14.66 -2.73 -14.30
C VAL A 168 15.45 -4.03 -14.41
N PRO A 169 16.67 -4.12 -13.82
CA PRO A 169 17.46 -5.33 -13.83
C PRO A 169 16.68 -6.54 -13.30
N ARG A 170 16.77 -7.67 -14.01
CA ARG A 170 16.04 -8.92 -13.67
C ARG A 170 16.13 -9.31 -12.19
N PRO A 171 17.30 -9.19 -11.51
CA PRO A 171 17.41 -9.58 -10.10
C PRO A 171 16.60 -8.69 -9.14
N LEU A 172 16.14 -7.49 -9.57
CA LEU A 172 15.34 -6.60 -8.74
C LEU A 172 13.84 -6.92 -8.80
N TRP A 173 13.40 -7.74 -9.75
CA TRP A 173 12.02 -8.18 -9.81
C TRP A 173 11.73 -9.27 -8.77
N LEU A 174 10.70 -9.03 -7.97
CA LEU A 174 10.17 -9.99 -7.01
C LEU A 174 8.92 -10.66 -7.57
N ASP A 175 8.73 -11.89 -7.15
CA ASP A 175 7.47 -12.60 -7.32
C ASP A 175 6.43 -12.15 -6.29
N VAL A 176 5.15 -12.14 -6.68
CA VAL A 176 4.05 -11.68 -5.80
C VAL A 176 3.92 -12.58 -4.59
N ASP A 177 3.89 -13.90 -4.80
CA ASP A 177 3.66 -14.87 -3.73
C ASP A 177 4.75 -14.74 -2.67
N ARG A 178 6.00 -14.64 -3.10
CA ARG A 178 7.12 -14.40 -2.20
C ARG A 178 6.98 -13.11 -1.39
N VAL A 179 6.50 -12.02 -2.02
CA VAL A 179 6.28 -10.74 -1.31
C VAL A 179 5.21 -10.89 -0.25
N VAL A 180 4.13 -11.61 -0.58
CA VAL A 180 3.03 -11.87 0.35
C VAL A 180 3.49 -12.77 1.49
N ASP A 181 4.17 -13.87 1.20
CA ASP A 181 4.66 -14.82 2.22
C ASP A 181 5.62 -14.14 3.20
N GLU A 182 6.61 -13.38 2.70
CA GLU A 182 7.54 -12.65 3.57
C GLU A 182 6.81 -11.56 4.38
N ALA A 183 5.78 -10.91 3.82
CA ALA A 183 4.98 -9.91 4.53
C ALA A 183 4.13 -10.54 5.64
N LEU A 184 3.49 -11.68 5.37
CA LEU A 184 2.69 -12.40 6.37
C LEU A 184 3.59 -12.97 7.49
N ALA A 185 4.75 -13.52 7.16
CA ALA A 185 5.71 -13.96 8.16
C ALA A 185 6.22 -12.80 9.04
N ASP A 186 6.48 -11.61 8.46
CA ASP A 186 6.84 -10.42 9.23
C ASP A 186 5.66 -9.92 10.09
N TRP A 187 4.42 -10.03 9.57
CA TRP A 187 3.21 -9.73 10.33
C TRP A 187 3.04 -10.65 11.54
N ASP A 188 3.17 -11.96 11.35
CA ASP A 188 3.04 -12.95 12.43
C ASP A 188 4.14 -12.77 13.49
N ALA A 189 5.33 -12.33 13.06
CA ALA A 189 6.42 -11.98 13.95
C ALA A 189 6.22 -10.62 14.68
N GLY A 190 5.10 -9.93 14.48
CA GLY A 190 4.79 -8.65 15.13
C GLY A 190 5.63 -7.46 14.67
N LYS A 191 6.24 -7.52 13.48
CA LYS A 191 7.11 -6.44 12.99
C LYS A 191 6.27 -5.25 12.49
N PRO A 192 6.62 -4.01 12.89
CA PRO A 192 5.92 -2.81 12.42
C PRO A 192 6.31 -2.40 10.99
N LEU A 193 7.39 -2.97 10.44
CA LEU A 193 7.90 -2.71 9.10
C LEU A 193 8.30 -4.01 8.42
N SER A 194 7.76 -4.26 7.24
CA SER A 194 8.18 -5.34 6.36
C SER A 194 8.78 -4.78 5.07
N ILE A 195 9.99 -5.23 4.72
CA ILE A 195 10.64 -4.96 3.43
C ILE A 195 11.01 -6.33 2.84
N PRO A 196 10.16 -6.92 2.01
CA PRO A 196 10.43 -8.23 1.41
C PRO A 196 11.74 -8.24 0.62
N SER A 197 12.49 -9.35 0.72
CA SER A 197 13.80 -9.56 0.12
C SER A 197 14.98 -8.88 0.86
N LYS A 198 16.01 -9.68 1.16
CA LYS A 198 17.26 -9.21 1.77
C LYS A 198 17.93 -8.09 0.96
N ARG A 199 17.81 -8.14 -0.39
CA ARG A 199 18.35 -7.11 -1.28
C ARG A 199 17.68 -5.77 -1.05
N TYR A 200 16.36 -5.75 -0.96
CA TYR A 200 15.62 -4.51 -0.73
C TYR A 200 15.79 -3.98 0.69
N LYS A 201 15.94 -4.86 1.69
CA LYS A 201 16.35 -4.45 3.04
C LYS A 201 17.69 -3.70 2.99
N ALA A 202 18.69 -4.25 2.30
CA ALA A 202 19.99 -3.59 2.13
C ALA A 202 19.88 -2.26 1.37
N ILE A 203 19.15 -2.22 0.25
CA ILE A 203 18.93 -0.99 -0.54
C ILE A 203 18.25 0.09 0.31
N ALA A 204 17.17 -0.24 1.01
CA ALA A 204 16.43 0.70 1.85
C ALA A 204 17.30 1.23 3.01
N THR A 205 18.05 0.36 3.66
CA THR A 205 18.98 0.76 4.74
C THR A 205 20.07 1.69 4.21
N LEU A 206 20.69 1.34 3.08
CA LEU A 206 21.73 2.17 2.46
C LEU A 206 21.16 3.54 2.03
N SER A 207 19.98 3.56 1.40
CA SER A 207 19.33 4.80 0.95
C SER A 207 19.04 5.78 2.09
N ARG A 208 18.81 5.29 3.31
CA ARG A 208 18.60 6.16 4.49
C ARG A 208 19.85 6.93 4.93
N HIS A 209 21.03 6.41 4.61
CA HIS A 209 22.31 6.97 5.05
C HIS A 209 23.08 7.68 3.93
N LEU A 210 22.64 7.53 2.68
CA LEU A 210 23.30 8.18 1.54
C LEU A 210 22.83 9.63 1.38
N PRO A 211 23.75 10.56 1.04
CA PRO A 211 23.38 11.91 0.65
C PRO A 211 22.44 11.91 -0.56
N THR A 212 21.49 12.85 -0.59
CA THR A 212 20.53 12.99 -1.69
C THR A 212 21.18 13.13 -3.06
N SER A 213 22.36 13.77 -3.14
CA SER A 213 23.15 13.91 -4.38
C SER A 213 23.57 12.55 -4.98
N VAL A 214 23.82 11.55 -4.15
CA VAL A 214 24.15 10.18 -4.61
C VAL A 214 22.87 9.47 -5.07
N LEU A 215 21.78 9.64 -4.33
CA LEU A 215 20.49 9.05 -4.68
C LEU A 215 19.94 9.56 -6.01
N HIS A 216 20.22 10.83 -6.37
CA HIS A 216 19.84 11.40 -7.65
C HIS A 216 20.40 10.62 -8.87
N ARG A 217 21.57 10.01 -8.77
CA ARG A 217 22.16 9.21 -9.85
C ARG A 217 21.35 7.95 -10.19
N PHE A 218 20.56 7.48 -9.26
CA PHE A 218 19.70 6.29 -9.41
C PHE A 218 18.25 6.60 -9.77
N GLN A 219 17.90 7.88 -9.96
CA GLN A 219 16.52 8.31 -10.27
C GLN A 219 16.00 7.80 -11.61
N SER A 220 16.88 7.47 -12.55
CA SER A 220 16.53 7.00 -13.90
C SER A 220 16.13 5.52 -13.96
N LEU A 221 16.43 4.74 -12.93
CA LEU A 221 16.08 3.32 -12.88
C LEU A 221 14.55 3.14 -12.92
N GLY A 222 14.03 2.49 -13.97
CA GLY A 222 12.60 2.22 -14.15
C GLY A 222 11.78 3.41 -14.69
N ARG A 223 12.41 4.44 -15.25
CA ARG A 223 11.74 5.63 -15.86
C ARG A 223 11.89 5.74 -17.38
N ARG A 224 12.42 4.73 -18.08
CA ARG A 224 12.56 4.71 -19.54
C ARG A 224 11.76 3.57 -20.13
#